data_6bf920ad4a576d6f9916733e14a3d5f8
#
_entry.id   6bf920ad4a576d6f9916733e14a3d5f8
#
_cell.length_a   1.000
_cell.length_b   1.000
_cell.length_c   1.000
_cell.angle_alpha   90.00
_cell.angle_beta   90.00
_cell.angle_gamma   90.00
#
_symmetry.space_group_name_H-M   'P 1'
#
loop_
_entity.id
_entity.type
_entity.pdbx_description
1 polymer ?
#
loop_
_entity_poly.entity_id
_entity_poly.type
_entity_poly.pdbx_seq_one_letter_code
_entity_poly.pdbx_strand_id
1 'polypeptide(L)'
;MSGTTPDGSPGPGSSSAAIRLGTVVLDCPDPHALARFYSGLLGQPVDPDGDDDWQSLAGNGSGVVLAFQRAARHVPPSWPDGAPQQLHLDLTVQDMATAHARAIELGARPLDPEADPASDEPRRFRVYADPAGHPFCLCR
;
A
#
# COMPACT_ATOMS: atom_id res chain seq x y z
N MET A 1 11.99 36.95 2.80
CA MET A 1 11.68 36.39 3.12
C MET A 1 11.11 35.84 3.00
N SER A 2 11.24 35.61 2.92
CA SER A 2 10.83 34.99 2.97
C SER A 2 10.25 34.13 3.02
N GLY A 3 10.21 33.86 2.11
CA GLY A 3 9.43 32.74 1.91
C GLY A 3 9.54 31.86 2.91
N THR A 4 10.40 31.91 3.37
CA THR A 4 10.38 31.37 4.63
C THR A 4 9.17 31.85 5.23
N THR A 5 8.46 31.03 5.71
CA THR A 5 7.53 31.47 6.64
C THR A 5 8.28 32.43 7.49
N PRO A 6 7.74 33.55 7.63
CA PRO A 6 8.45 34.58 8.35
C PRO A 6 8.84 34.16 9.75
N ASP A 7 8.10 33.27 10.31
CA ASP A 7 8.40 32.80 11.64
C ASP A 7 9.29 31.57 11.64
N GLY A 8 9.74 31.14 10.46
CA GLY A 8 10.55 29.97 10.38
C GLY A 8 9.81 28.67 10.59
N SER A 9 8.51 28.71 10.71
CA SER A 9 7.75 27.47 10.88
C SER A 9 7.84 26.61 9.65
N PRO A 10 8.07 25.33 9.82
CA PRO A 10 8.08 24.43 8.68
C PRO A 10 6.68 24.22 8.15
N GLY A 11 6.56 24.10 6.85
CA GLY A 11 5.32 23.70 6.23
C GLY A 11 5.03 22.23 6.46
N PRO A 12 3.83 21.76 6.05
CA PRO A 12 3.52 20.35 6.11
C PRO A 12 4.55 19.53 5.38
N GLY A 13 4.99 18.46 5.96
CA GLY A 13 6.03 17.61 5.38
C GLY A 13 7.44 18.09 5.58
N SER A 14 7.64 19.21 6.24
CA SER A 14 8.99 19.66 6.49
C SER A 14 9.64 18.76 7.52
N SER A 15 10.95 18.71 7.48
CA SER A 15 11.72 17.83 8.31
C SER A 15 12.18 18.46 9.62
N SER A 16 11.44 19.44 10.14
CA SER A 16 11.81 20.04 11.42
C SER A 16 11.59 19.08 12.58
N ALA A 17 10.69 18.12 12.45
CA ALA A 17 10.51 17.12 13.49
C ALA A 17 11.72 16.18 13.52
N ALA A 18 12.21 15.86 14.72
CA ALA A 18 13.31 14.93 14.87
C ALA A 18 12.94 13.49 14.53
N ILE A 19 11.63 13.15 14.55
CA ILE A 19 11.13 11.81 14.26
C ILE A 19 10.13 11.92 13.12
N ARG A 20 10.29 11.09 12.10
CA ARG A 20 9.40 11.06 10.94
C ARG A 20 9.06 9.61 10.61
N LEU A 21 7.85 9.41 10.09
CA LEU A 21 7.49 8.11 9.53
C LEU A 21 8.17 7.96 8.18
N GLY A 22 9.08 7.01 8.07
CA GLY A 22 9.85 6.80 6.84
C GLY A 22 9.33 5.67 5.99
N THR A 23 9.03 4.53 6.59
CA THR A 23 8.70 3.32 5.86
C THR A 23 7.59 2.56 6.58
N VAL A 24 6.64 2.04 5.81
CA VAL A 24 5.69 1.04 6.30
C VAL A 24 6.13 -0.30 5.74
N VAL A 25 6.36 -1.27 6.61
CA VAL A 25 6.88 -2.59 6.24
C VAL A 25 5.78 -3.62 6.36
N LEU A 26 5.56 -4.38 5.29
CA LEU A 26 4.61 -5.50 5.29
C LEU A 26 5.39 -6.81 5.38
N ASP A 27 5.02 -7.64 6.34
CA ASP A 27 5.58 -8.99 6.45
C ASP A 27 4.98 -9.89 5.39
N CYS A 28 5.79 -10.79 4.83
CA CYS A 28 5.32 -11.65 3.75
C CYS A 28 6.24 -12.86 3.60
N PRO A 29 5.76 -13.92 2.95
CA PRO A 29 6.64 -15.06 2.67
C PRO A 29 7.62 -14.80 1.53
N ASP A 30 7.26 -13.94 0.57
CA ASP A 30 8.07 -13.67 -0.62
C ASP A 30 8.09 -12.17 -0.91
N PRO A 31 9.13 -11.45 -0.44
CA PRO A 31 9.21 -9.99 -0.66
C PRO A 31 9.25 -9.59 -2.15
N HIS A 32 9.89 -10.38 -3.01
CA HIS A 32 9.91 -10.06 -4.44
C HIS A 32 8.51 -10.05 -5.03
N ALA A 33 7.70 -11.06 -4.70
CA ALA A 33 6.35 -11.16 -5.23
C ALA A 33 5.48 -10.00 -4.74
N LEU A 34 5.56 -9.67 -3.46
CA LEU A 34 4.73 -8.61 -2.91
C LEU A 34 5.19 -7.24 -3.41
N ALA A 35 6.49 -7.04 -3.57
CA ALA A 35 7.02 -5.80 -4.14
C ALA A 35 6.54 -5.62 -5.58
N ARG A 36 6.55 -6.67 -6.40
CA ARG A 36 6.04 -6.60 -7.78
C ARG A 36 4.56 -6.23 -7.81
N PHE A 37 3.78 -6.80 -6.89
CA PHE A 37 2.36 -6.48 -6.82
C PHE A 37 2.14 -4.98 -6.57
N TYR A 38 2.74 -4.44 -5.52
CA TYR A 38 2.54 -3.04 -5.18
C TYR A 38 3.21 -2.09 -6.16
N SER A 39 4.34 -2.49 -6.74
CA SER A 39 4.98 -1.73 -7.81
C SER A 39 4.03 -1.56 -9.00
N GLY A 40 3.38 -2.65 -9.41
CA GLY A 40 2.43 -2.60 -10.51
C GLY A 40 1.18 -1.80 -10.16
N LEU A 41 0.68 -1.96 -8.94
CA LEU A 41 -0.56 -1.31 -8.53
C LEU A 41 -0.37 0.20 -8.37
N LEU A 42 0.75 0.62 -7.78
CA LEU A 42 1.00 2.02 -7.45
C LEU A 42 1.81 2.76 -8.52
N GLY A 43 2.35 2.05 -9.50
CA GLY A 43 3.18 2.66 -10.51
C GLY A 43 4.52 3.16 -9.98
N GLN A 44 5.04 2.54 -8.93
CA GLN A 44 6.31 2.92 -8.33
C GLN A 44 7.31 1.79 -8.56
N PRO A 45 8.52 2.09 -9.05
CA PRO A 45 9.50 1.03 -9.30
C PRO A 45 10.00 0.41 -8.02
N VAL A 46 10.46 -0.84 -8.12
CA VAL A 46 11.12 -1.51 -7.01
C VAL A 46 12.54 -1.00 -6.91
N ASP A 47 12.99 -0.71 -5.68
CA ASP A 47 14.37 -0.32 -5.44
C ASP A 47 15.29 -1.50 -5.74
N PRO A 48 16.34 -1.31 -6.55
CA PRO A 48 17.19 -2.42 -6.97
C PRO A 48 18.12 -2.97 -5.88
N ASP A 49 18.23 -2.29 -4.75
CA ASP A 49 19.19 -2.66 -3.71
C ASP A 49 18.66 -3.71 -2.73
N GLY A 50 17.46 -4.25 -2.96
CA GLY A 50 16.89 -5.27 -2.09
C GLY A 50 17.48 -6.66 -2.34
N ASP A 51 17.06 -7.59 -1.50
CA ASP A 51 17.46 -8.99 -1.60
C ASP A 51 16.26 -9.90 -1.32
N ASP A 52 16.49 -11.19 -1.09
CA ASP A 52 15.39 -12.14 -0.87
C ASP A 52 14.64 -11.90 0.44
N ASP A 53 15.25 -11.22 1.38
CA ASP A 53 14.65 -10.98 2.70
C ASP A 53 14.02 -9.61 2.83
N TRP A 54 14.37 -8.68 1.94
CA TRP A 54 13.90 -7.30 2.02
C TRP A 54 13.80 -6.68 0.62
N GLN A 55 12.64 -6.14 0.32
CA GLN A 55 12.41 -5.35 -0.88
C GLN A 55 11.73 -4.05 -0.49
N SER A 56 11.93 -3.01 -1.25
CA SER A 56 11.19 -1.76 -1.04
C SER A 56 10.85 -1.14 -2.37
N LEU A 57 9.86 -0.27 -2.37
CA LEU A 57 9.57 0.55 -3.54
C LEU A 57 10.49 1.77 -3.50
N ALA A 58 10.88 2.24 -4.67
CA ALA A 58 11.65 3.46 -4.78
C ALA A 58 10.78 4.64 -4.33
N GLY A 59 11.34 5.53 -3.56
CA GLY A 59 10.62 6.71 -3.11
C GLY A 59 10.32 7.63 -4.28
N ASN A 60 9.19 8.31 -4.20
CA ASN A 60 8.79 9.29 -5.20
C ASN A 60 8.90 10.73 -4.68
N GLY A 61 9.59 10.90 -3.56
CA GLY A 61 9.76 12.22 -2.96
C GLY A 61 8.62 12.63 -2.03
N SER A 62 7.61 11.81 -1.86
CA SER A 62 6.44 12.15 -1.06
C SER A 62 6.53 11.65 0.38
N GLY A 63 7.66 11.12 0.81
CA GLY A 63 7.90 10.78 2.21
C GLY A 63 7.83 9.28 2.49
N VAL A 64 6.68 8.74 2.85
CA VAL A 64 6.57 7.35 3.29
C VAL A 64 6.68 6.40 2.11
N VAL A 65 7.48 5.34 2.27
CA VAL A 65 7.61 4.30 1.26
C VAL A 65 7.12 2.96 1.84
N LEU A 66 6.76 2.05 0.95
CA LEU A 66 6.43 0.68 1.33
C LEU A 66 7.67 -0.19 1.20
N ALA A 67 7.83 -1.10 2.15
CA ALA A 67 8.84 -2.14 2.08
C ALA A 67 8.20 -3.48 2.46
N PHE A 68 8.91 -4.55 2.16
CA PHE A 68 8.38 -5.91 2.29
C PHE A 68 9.48 -6.77 2.88
N GLN A 69 9.20 -7.37 4.05
CA GLN A 69 10.17 -8.12 4.79
C GLN A 69 9.77 -9.58 4.87
N ARG A 70 10.73 -10.47 4.64
CA ARG A 70 10.45 -11.88 4.76
C ARG A 70 10.15 -12.25 6.19
N ALA A 71 9.03 -12.92 6.39
CA ALA A 71 8.65 -13.49 7.67
C ALA A 71 8.42 -14.97 7.45
N ALA A 72 9.33 -15.80 7.94
CA ALA A 72 9.31 -17.24 7.67
C ALA A 72 8.03 -17.91 8.15
N ARG A 73 7.40 -17.34 9.18
CA ARG A 73 6.17 -17.89 9.75
C ARG A 73 4.99 -16.95 9.54
N HIS A 74 4.98 -16.28 8.40
CA HIS A 74 3.89 -15.37 8.09
C HIS A 74 2.55 -16.09 8.10
N VAL A 75 1.63 -15.58 8.92
CA VAL A 75 0.24 -16.03 8.95
C VAL A 75 -0.60 -14.83 8.53
N PRO A 76 -1.24 -14.90 7.35
CA PRO A 76 -2.04 -13.77 6.91
C PRO A 76 -3.26 -13.60 7.81
N PRO A 77 -3.75 -12.36 7.97
CA PRO A 77 -5.03 -12.17 8.64
C PRO A 77 -6.15 -12.77 7.81
N SER A 78 -7.25 -13.07 8.48
CA SER A 78 -8.46 -13.57 7.81
C SER A 78 -9.55 -12.54 8.04
N TRP A 79 -9.82 -11.74 7.04
CA TRP A 79 -10.79 -10.66 7.14
C TRP A 79 -12.11 -11.09 6.51
N PRO A 80 -13.24 -10.77 7.13
CA PRO A 80 -13.41 -10.04 8.39
C PRO A 80 -13.30 -10.91 9.64
N ASP A 81 -13.28 -12.22 9.50
CA ASP A 81 -13.27 -13.15 10.62
C ASP A 81 -11.94 -13.89 10.66
N GLY A 82 -11.63 -14.47 11.82
CA GLY A 82 -10.41 -15.26 12.01
C GLY A 82 -9.29 -14.43 12.58
N ALA A 83 -8.05 -14.67 12.13
CA ALA A 83 -6.89 -13.93 12.63
C ALA A 83 -7.02 -12.46 12.23
N PRO A 84 -7.01 -11.54 13.20
CA PRO A 84 -7.28 -10.14 12.89
C PRO A 84 -6.14 -9.46 12.15
N GLN A 85 -6.50 -8.51 11.29
CA GLN A 85 -5.51 -7.60 10.74
C GLN A 85 -5.08 -6.61 11.83
N GLN A 86 -3.83 -6.21 11.78
CA GLN A 86 -3.32 -5.18 12.69
C GLN A 86 -3.40 -3.79 12.07
N LEU A 87 -3.36 -3.74 10.74
CA LEU A 87 -3.52 -2.52 9.97
C LEU A 87 -3.94 -2.89 8.55
N HIS A 88 -4.34 -1.91 7.78
CA HIS A 88 -4.57 -2.08 6.35
C HIS A 88 -4.19 -0.78 5.62
N LEU A 89 -4.02 -0.89 4.31
CA LEU A 89 -3.73 0.26 3.46
C LEU A 89 -5.02 0.70 2.78
N ASP A 90 -5.23 2.01 2.69
CA ASP A 90 -6.25 2.60 1.85
C ASP A 90 -5.58 3.24 0.66
N LEU A 91 -5.93 2.80 -0.54
CA LEU A 91 -5.38 3.34 -1.78
C LEU A 91 -6.46 4.16 -2.45
N THR A 92 -6.14 5.41 -2.74
CA THR A 92 -7.10 6.32 -3.38
C THR A 92 -7.12 6.06 -4.88
N VAL A 93 -8.32 5.88 -5.44
CA VAL A 93 -8.49 5.64 -6.87
C VAL A 93 -9.49 6.63 -7.44
N GLN A 94 -9.38 6.90 -8.73
CA GLN A 94 -10.31 7.78 -9.43
C GLN A 94 -11.46 6.99 -10.05
N ASP A 95 -11.17 5.81 -10.59
CA ASP A 95 -12.14 4.95 -11.25
C ASP A 95 -12.09 3.57 -10.60
N MET A 96 -13.13 3.22 -9.88
CA MET A 96 -13.16 1.96 -9.14
C MET A 96 -13.08 0.74 -10.07
N ALA A 97 -13.79 0.75 -11.18
CA ALA A 97 -13.80 -0.41 -12.07
C ALA A 97 -12.43 -0.68 -12.67
N THR A 98 -11.74 0.39 -13.12
CA THR A 98 -10.39 0.27 -13.68
C THR A 98 -9.40 -0.20 -12.61
N ALA A 99 -9.46 0.38 -11.42
CA ALA A 99 -8.56 0.00 -10.34
C ALA A 99 -8.80 -1.44 -9.88
N HIS A 100 -10.07 -1.86 -9.80
CA HIS A 100 -10.42 -3.23 -9.45
C HIS A 100 -9.80 -4.20 -10.46
N ALA A 101 -10.02 -3.96 -11.76
CA ALA A 101 -9.50 -4.84 -12.80
C ALA A 101 -7.99 -4.97 -12.71
N ARG A 102 -7.31 -3.85 -12.48
CA ARG A 102 -5.84 -3.85 -12.35
C ARG A 102 -5.38 -4.62 -11.14
N ALA A 103 -6.05 -4.44 -10.00
CA ALA A 103 -5.70 -5.15 -8.77
C ALA A 103 -5.85 -6.67 -8.95
N ILE A 104 -6.97 -7.11 -9.57
CA ILE A 104 -7.20 -8.53 -9.83
C ILE A 104 -6.13 -9.09 -10.77
N GLU A 105 -5.81 -8.35 -11.83
CA GLU A 105 -4.79 -8.77 -12.79
C GLU A 105 -3.44 -8.99 -12.11
N LEU A 106 -3.10 -8.17 -11.13
CA LEU A 106 -1.84 -8.26 -10.41
C LEU A 106 -1.83 -9.32 -9.31
N GLY A 107 -2.97 -9.89 -8.97
CA GLY A 107 -3.05 -10.98 -8.01
C GLY A 107 -3.82 -10.70 -6.74
N ALA A 108 -4.53 -9.58 -6.65
CA ALA A 108 -5.40 -9.31 -5.51
C ALA A 108 -6.62 -10.21 -5.54
N ARG A 109 -7.17 -10.50 -4.37
CA ARG A 109 -8.40 -11.26 -4.22
C ARG A 109 -9.47 -10.36 -3.61
N PRO A 110 -10.65 -10.22 -4.25
CA PRO A 110 -11.70 -9.38 -3.66
C PRO A 110 -12.31 -10.05 -2.44
N LEU A 111 -12.52 -9.26 -1.38
CA LEU A 111 -13.10 -9.74 -0.14
C LEU A 111 -14.49 -9.16 0.11
N ASP A 112 -14.70 -7.87 -0.18
CA ASP A 112 -15.98 -7.22 0.09
C ASP A 112 -16.17 -5.97 -0.78
N PRO A 113 -17.07 -6.02 -1.72
CA PRO A 113 -17.79 -7.19 -2.20
C PRO A 113 -16.92 -8.04 -3.11
N GLU A 114 -17.27 -9.32 -3.24
CA GLU A 114 -16.51 -10.23 -4.11
C GLU A 114 -16.82 -10.00 -5.58
N ALA A 115 -18.03 -9.54 -5.87
CA ALA A 115 -18.44 -9.32 -7.25
C ALA A 115 -17.73 -8.12 -7.86
N ASP A 116 -17.56 -8.16 -9.19
CA ASP A 116 -16.96 -7.05 -9.93
C ASP A 116 -17.81 -5.79 -9.79
N PRO A 117 -17.18 -4.59 -9.77
CA PRO A 117 -17.92 -3.35 -9.70
C PRO A 117 -18.66 -3.08 -11.01
N ALA A 118 -19.84 -2.49 -10.89
CA ALA A 118 -20.53 -1.94 -12.05
C ALA A 118 -19.82 -0.67 -12.52
N SER A 119 -20.10 -0.27 -13.76
CA SER A 119 -19.49 0.95 -14.31
C SER A 119 -19.87 2.20 -13.52
N ASP A 120 -21.01 2.16 -12.84
CA ASP A 120 -21.49 3.25 -12.00
C ASP A 120 -21.43 2.88 -10.51
N GLU A 121 -20.39 2.18 -10.11
CA GLU A 121 -20.22 1.62 -8.77
C GLU A 121 -20.48 2.69 -7.71
N PRO A 122 -21.48 2.52 -6.83
CA PRO A 122 -21.79 3.52 -5.82
C PRO A 122 -20.94 3.40 -4.57
N ARG A 123 -20.30 2.28 -4.33
CA ARG A 123 -19.50 2.10 -3.12
C ARG A 123 -18.27 3.00 -3.16
N ARG A 124 -17.96 3.58 -2.01
CA ARG A 124 -16.81 4.45 -1.90
C ARG A 124 -15.54 3.69 -1.57
N PHE A 125 -15.65 2.45 -1.13
CA PHE A 125 -14.48 1.61 -0.90
C PHE A 125 -14.82 0.14 -1.14
N ARG A 126 -13.78 -0.63 -1.46
CA ARG A 126 -13.86 -2.09 -1.62
C ARG A 126 -12.63 -2.70 -0.99
N VAL A 127 -12.79 -3.88 -0.39
CA VAL A 127 -11.73 -4.54 0.39
C VAL A 127 -11.18 -5.73 -0.40
N TYR A 128 -9.86 -5.87 -0.37
CA TYR A 128 -9.13 -6.92 -1.09
C TYR A 128 -8.07 -7.52 -0.18
N ALA A 129 -7.59 -8.71 -0.53
CA ALA A 129 -6.37 -9.26 0.02
C ALA A 129 -5.27 -9.16 -1.03
N ASP A 130 -4.08 -8.74 -0.61
CA ASP A 130 -2.92 -8.76 -1.49
C ASP A 130 -2.36 -10.20 -1.58
N PRO A 131 -1.32 -10.46 -2.41
CA PRO A 131 -0.78 -11.82 -2.54
C PRO A 131 -0.25 -12.43 -1.25
N ALA A 132 0.08 -11.64 -0.24
CA ALA A 132 0.50 -12.15 1.07
C ALA A 132 -0.67 -12.26 2.04
N GLY A 133 -1.87 -11.87 1.63
CA GLY A 133 -3.08 -11.95 2.45
C GLY A 133 -3.37 -10.70 3.26
N HIS A 134 -2.58 -9.64 3.13
CA HIS A 134 -2.89 -8.40 3.85
C HIS A 134 -4.10 -7.73 3.24
N PRO A 135 -5.06 -7.30 4.06
CA PRO A 135 -6.18 -6.51 3.54
C PRO A 135 -5.73 -5.13 3.11
N PHE A 136 -6.29 -4.67 2.00
CA PHE A 136 -6.18 -3.28 1.58
C PHE A 136 -7.49 -2.86 0.94
N CYS A 137 -7.72 -1.56 0.90
CA CYS A 137 -8.94 -1.00 0.32
C CYS A 137 -8.60 -0.14 -0.87
N LEU A 138 -9.47 -0.18 -1.87
CA LEU A 138 -9.52 0.84 -2.92
C LEU A 138 -10.63 1.81 -2.53
N CYS A 139 -10.31 3.11 -2.50
CA CYS A 139 -11.20 4.13 -1.97
C CYS A 139 -11.34 5.30 -2.96
N ARG A 140 -12.57 5.80 -3.10
CA ARG A 140 -12.84 7.03 -3.88
C ARG A 140 -13.10 8.19 -2.97
#